data_3f089243ee0387b299d846314743adb3
#
_entry.id   3f089243ee0387b299d846314743adb3
#
_cell.length_a   1.000
_cell.length_b   1.000
_cell.length_c   1.000
_cell.angle_alpha   90.00
_cell.angle_beta   90.00
_cell.angle_gamma   90.00
#
_symmetry.space_group_name_H-M   'P 1'
#
loop_
_entity.id
_entity.type
_entity.pdbx_description
1 polymer ?
#
loop_
_entity_poly.entity_id
_entity_poly.type
_entity_poly.pdbx_seq_one_letter_code
_entity_poly.pdbx_strand_id
1 'polypeptide(L)'
;MFVSEAAFISRIVNWGGVILGNNVSINSSLSADPIGGQTKTILYARKNGRIVIGDGCGISNTAIVSQSSVVIGSLTNIGGGTKIYDTDFHSINPDVRYNGDYEVMTKPVRIGSKVFIGAHCVIMKGVNIGDGAVIGAGSVVTKDVPPFEIWAGNPARFVRKI
;
A
#
# COMPACT_ATOMS: atom_id res chain seq x y z
N MET A 1 -18.28 9.11 -7.64
CA MET A 1 -17.15 8.19 -7.95
C MET A 1 -16.93 8.24 -9.44
N PHE A 2 -15.93 9.01 -9.87
CA PHE A 2 -15.49 8.98 -11.27
C PHE A 2 -14.35 7.97 -11.36
N VAL A 3 -14.67 6.80 -11.87
CA VAL A 3 -13.66 5.85 -12.36
C VAL A 3 -13.44 6.28 -13.81
N SER A 4 -12.27 6.86 -14.16
CA SER A 4 -11.97 7.18 -15.55
C SER A 4 -12.01 5.88 -16.38
N GLU A 5 -12.40 5.95 -17.65
CA GLU A 5 -12.51 4.79 -18.55
C GLU A 5 -11.24 3.93 -18.68
N ALA A 6 -10.12 4.36 -18.13
CA ALA A 6 -8.87 3.60 -18.02
C ALA A 6 -8.77 2.71 -16.78
N ALA A 7 -9.74 2.74 -15.88
CA ALA A 7 -9.69 1.97 -14.62
C ALA A 7 -10.26 0.56 -14.80
N PHE A 8 -9.49 -0.32 -15.41
CA PHE A 8 -9.72 -1.76 -15.22
C PHE A 8 -9.22 -2.15 -13.84
N ILE A 9 -10.03 -1.94 -12.79
CA ILE A 9 -9.83 -2.55 -11.48
C ILE A 9 -9.93 -4.05 -11.69
N SER A 10 -8.81 -4.74 -11.66
CA SER A 10 -8.83 -6.15 -12.01
C SER A 10 -9.30 -7.05 -10.89
N ARG A 11 -9.21 -6.64 -9.64
CA ARG A 11 -9.76 -7.42 -8.54
C ARG A 11 -9.89 -6.60 -7.24
N ILE A 12 -11.12 -6.26 -6.85
CA ILE A 12 -11.45 -5.93 -5.46
C ILE A 12 -12.00 -7.22 -4.85
N VAL A 13 -11.28 -7.80 -3.90
CA VAL A 13 -11.79 -8.89 -3.05
C VAL A 13 -12.18 -8.25 -1.72
N ASN A 14 -13.46 -8.01 -1.55
CA ASN A 14 -14.00 -7.28 -0.40
C ASN A 14 -14.70 -8.24 0.57
N TRP A 15 -13.93 -9.01 1.33
CA TRP A 15 -14.48 -9.86 2.38
C TRP A 15 -14.48 -9.18 3.76
N GLY A 16 -13.69 -8.12 3.94
CA GLY A 16 -13.55 -7.41 5.21
C GLY A 16 -13.93 -5.93 5.17
N GLY A 17 -13.78 -5.27 4.06
CA GLY A 17 -14.13 -3.87 3.87
C GLY A 17 -13.08 -3.07 3.09
N VAL A 18 -13.41 -2.70 1.86
CA VAL A 18 -12.67 -1.70 1.08
C VAL A 18 -13.53 -0.44 1.02
N ILE A 19 -13.01 0.67 1.51
CA ILE A 19 -13.67 1.98 1.50
C ILE A 19 -12.79 2.93 0.69
N LEU A 20 -13.38 3.52 -0.34
CA LEU A 20 -12.75 4.54 -1.18
C LEU A 20 -13.42 5.89 -0.92
N GLY A 21 -12.61 6.91 -0.75
CA GLY A 21 -13.05 8.30 -0.70
C GLY A 21 -13.51 8.82 -2.07
N ASN A 22 -13.73 10.12 -2.15
CA ASN A 22 -14.15 10.79 -3.36
C ASN A 22 -12.93 11.04 -4.28
N ASN A 23 -13.14 11.03 -5.61
CA ASN A 23 -12.12 11.37 -6.61
C ASN A 23 -10.83 10.52 -6.50
N VAL A 24 -10.93 9.28 -6.05
CA VAL A 24 -9.80 8.33 -6.08
C VAL A 24 -9.56 7.87 -7.52
N SER A 25 -8.33 8.05 -8.00
CA SER A 25 -7.89 7.61 -9.33
C SER A 25 -7.08 6.32 -9.22
N ILE A 26 -7.51 5.27 -9.92
CA ILE A 26 -6.82 3.98 -9.94
C ILE A 26 -6.42 3.64 -11.37
N ASN A 27 -5.11 3.67 -11.64
CA ASN A 27 -4.54 3.26 -12.91
C ASN A 27 -4.14 1.78 -12.84
N SER A 28 -4.62 0.98 -13.79
CA SER A 28 -4.42 -0.48 -13.76
C SER A 28 -4.13 -1.06 -15.15
N SER A 29 -3.55 -0.28 -16.02
CA SER A 29 -3.21 -0.75 -17.37
C SER A 29 -1.82 -0.25 -17.80
N LEU A 30 -1.20 -0.99 -18.71
CA LEU A 30 0.09 -0.61 -19.29
C LEU A 30 0.02 0.73 -20.03
N SER A 31 -1.13 1.07 -20.62
CA SER A 31 -1.34 2.33 -21.31
C SER A 31 -1.50 3.52 -20.36
N ALA A 32 -2.04 3.31 -19.17
CA ALA A 32 -2.23 4.34 -18.17
C ALA A 32 -0.97 4.59 -17.32
N ASP A 33 -0.25 3.52 -16.97
CA ASP A 33 1.02 3.60 -16.25
C ASP A 33 1.94 2.43 -16.63
N PRO A 34 2.91 2.66 -17.54
CA PRO A 34 3.84 1.60 -17.96
C PRO A 34 4.85 1.21 -16.89
N ILE A 35 5.08 2.03 -15.85
CA ILE A 35 6.10 1.78 -14.82
C ILE A 35 5.73 0.57 -13.96
N GLY A 36 4.46 0.36 -13.67
CA GLY A 36 3.97 -0.82 -12.93
C GLY A 36 3.95 -2.10 -13.75
N GLY A 37 4.28 -2.05 -15.04
CA GLY A 37 4.25 -3.19 -15.96
C GLY A 37 2.82 -3.69 -16.23
N GLN A 38 2.67 -4.99 -16.46
CA GLN A 38 1.37 -5.60 -16.75
C GLN A 38 0.56 -5.96 -15.49
N THR A 39 1.07 -5.61 -14.31
CA THR A 39 0.35 -5.86 -13.06
C THR A 39 -0.83 -4.90 -12.94
N LYS A 40 -1.93 -5.40 -12.38
CA LYS A 40 -3.12 -4.58 -12.12
C LYS A 40 -3.17 -4.17 -10.65
N THR A 41 -3.89 -3.09 -10.34
CA THR A 41 -4.16 -2.74 -8.95
C THR A 41 -5.03 -3.82 -8.31
N ILE A 42 -4.60 -4.28 -7.15
CA ILE A 42 -5.28 -5.29 -6.34
C ILE A 42 -5.57 -4.68 -4.97
N LEU A 43 -6.83 -4.61 -4.60
CA LEU A 43 -7.26 -4.27 -3.24
C LEU A 43 -7.87 -5.52 -2.62
N TYR A 44 -7.14 -6.16 -1.70
CA TYR A 44 -7.52 -7.43 -1.12
C TYR A 44 -7.66 -7.33 0.39
N ALA A 45 -8.88 -7.07 0.86
CA ALA A 45 -9.23 -7.11 2.26
C ALA A 45 -9.76 -8.51 2.61
N ARG A 46 -9.04 -9.25 3.46
CA ARG A 46 -9.49 -10.54 4.01
C ARG A 46 -10.60 -10.34 5.04
N LYS A 47 -11.21 -11.42 5.53
CA LYS A 47 -12.42 -11.43 6.39
C LYS A 47 -12.43 -10.38 7.52
N ASN A 48 -11.28 -10.12 8.14
CA ASN A 48 -11.12 -9.12 9.21
C ASN A 48 -10.28 -7.91 8.76
N GLY A 49 -9.86 -7.90 7.50
CA GLY A 49 -9.03 -6.83 6.94
C GLY A 49 -9.85 -5.62 6.52
N ARG A 50 -9.26 -4.45 6.63
CA ARG A 50 -9.86 -3.19 6.19
C ARG A 50 -8.87 -2.39 5.37
N ILE A 51 -9.30 -1.89 4.21
CA ILE A 51 -8.54 -0.95 3.38
C ILE A 51 -9.38 0.32 3.27
N VAL A 52 -8.81 1.44 3.71
CA VAL A 52 -9.44 2.76 3.60
C VAL A 52 -8.52 3.66 2.80
N ILE A 53 -9.03 4.26 1.73
CA ILE A 53 -8.29 5.18 0.87
C ILE A 53 -9.02 6.51 0.87
N GLY A 54 -8.34 7.58 1.30
CA GLY A 54 -8.88 8.92 1.41
C GLY A 54 -9.15 9.59 0.07
N ASP A 55 -9.76 10.76 0.13
CA ASP A 55 -10.16 11.53 -1.05
C ASP A 55 -8.97 11.95 -1.91
N GLY A 56 -9.15 11.98 -3.22
CA GLY A 56 -8.18 12.51 -4.18
C GLY A 56 -6.87 11.72 -4.30
N CYS A 57 -6.82 10.48 -3.80
CA CYS A 57 -5.64 9.62 -3.95
C CYS A 57 -5.45 9.15 -5.38
N GLY A 58 -4.16 9.04 -5.80
CA GLY A 58 -3.74 8.43 -7.06
C GLY A 58 -3.00 7.11 -6.81
N ILE A 59 -3.43 6.00 -7.41
CA ILE A 59 -2.85 4.68 -7.21
C ILE A 59 -2.62 4.02 -8.57
N SER A 60 -1.39 3.57 -8.81
CA SER A 60 -1.02 2.91 -10.07
C SER A 60 -0.51 1.50 -9.82
N ASN A 61 -1.10 0.51 -10.48
CA ASN A 61 -0.61 -0.89 -10.53
C ASN A 61 -0.10 -1.44 -9.18
N THR A 62 -0.79 -1.12 -8.09
CA THR A 62 -0.38 -1.38 -6.70
C THR A 62 -1.15 -2.57 -6.11
N ALA A 63 -0.49 -3.42 -5.34
CA ALA A 63 -1.16 -4.44 -4.55
C ALA A 63 -1.24 -4.02 -3.07
N ILE A 64 -2.46 -3.88 -2.55
CA ILE A 64 -2.74 -3.63 -1.13
C ILE A 64 -3.45 -4.85 -0.57
N VAL A 65 -2.81 -5.51 0.41
CA VAL A 65 -3.37 -6.69 1.06
C VAL A 65 -3.52 -6.42 2.55
N SER A 66 -4.72 -6.62 3.07
CA SER A 66 -5.02 -6.37 4.47
C SER A 66 -5.68 -7.58 5.14
N GLN A 67 -5.16 -7.96 6.29
CA GLN A 67 -5.76 -8.90 7.24
C GLN A 67 -6.19 -8.22 8.55
N SER A 68 -5.74 -6.99 8.76
CA SER A 68 -6.04 -6.13 9.90
C SER A 68 -6.54 -4.76 9.42
N SER A 69 -5.63 -3.84 9.09
CA SER A 69 -6.02 -2.51 8.60
C SER A 69 -4.91 -1.85 7.79
N VAL A 70 -5.24 -1.34 6.61
CA VAL A 70 -4.43 -0.39 5.83
C VAL A 70 -5.24 0.88 5.63
N VAL A 71 -4.73 2.00 6.14
CA VAL A 71 -5.38 3.31 6.01
C VAL A 71 -4.45 4.27 5.28
N ILE A 72 -4.97 4.91 4.23
CA ILE A 72 -4.26 5.88 3.39
C ILE A 72 -5.02 7.20 3.46
N GLY A 73 -4.33 8.25 3.89
CA GLY A 73 -4.86 9.61 3.97
C GLY A 73 -5.09 10.24 2.59
N SER A 74 -5.79 11.35 2.58
CA SER A 74 -6.22 12.04 1.35
C SER A 74 -5.05 12.60 0.55
N LEU A 75 -5.24 12.76 -0.77
CA LEU A 75 -4.27 13.36 -1.69
C LEU A 75 -2.91 12.63 -1.76
N THR A 76 -2.87 11.35 -1.38
CA THR A 76 -1.67 10.53 -1.42
C THR A 76 -1.53 9.86 -2.78
N ASN A 77 -0.30 9.86 -3.32
CA ASN A 77 0.03 9.24 -4.59
C ASN A 77 0.94 8.03 -4.41
N ILE A 78 0.59 6.90 -5.04
CA ILE A 78 1.31 5.64 -4.95
C ILE A 78 1.70 5.18 -6.35
N GLY A 79 3.01 5.12 -6.57
CA GLY A 79 3.62 4.73 -7.84
C GLY A 79 3.47 3.25 -8.17
N GLY A 80 3.58 2.96 -9.47
CA GLY A 80 3.33 1.64 -10.04
C GLY A 80 4.22 0.54 -9.45
N GLY A 81 3.66 -0.66 -9.34
CA GLY A 81 4.36 -1.84 -8.82
C GLY A 81 4.55 -1.90 -7.31
N THR A 82 4.09 -0.90 -6.57
CA THR A 82 4.19 -0.85 -5.11
C THR A 82 3.36 -1.94 -4.42
N LYS A 83 3.84 -2.43 -3.28
CA LYS A 83 3.19 -3.44 -2.45
C LYS A 83 3.00 -2.89 -1.04
N ILE A 84 1.80 -3.06 -0.46
CA ILE A 84 1.48 -2.63 0.90
C ILE A 84 0.84 -3.81 1.63
N TYR A 85 1.47 -4.26 2.72
CA TYR A 85 1.01 -5.42 3.47
C TYR A 85 0.97 -5.11 4.96
N ASP A 86 -0.12 -5.48 5.62
CA ASP A 86 -0.25 -5.42 7.07
C ASP A 86 -0.02 -6.79 7.75
N THR A 87 0.50 -7.76 7.03
CA THR A 87 0.63 -9.17 7.44
C THR A 87 1.94 -9.79 6.96
N ASP A 88 2.42 -10.80 7.70
CA ASP A 88 3.56 -11.63 7.26
C ASP A 88 3.15 -12.74 6.29
N PHE A 89 1.84 -12.95 6.07
CA PHE A 89 1.24 -14.03 5.30
C PHE A 89 1.44 -15.43 5.89
N HIS A 90 2.58 -15.68 6.52
CA HIS A 90 2.98 -16.95 7.15
C HIS A 90 3.65 -16.71 8.50
N SER A 91 3.59 -17.69 9.38
CA SER A 91 4.33 -17.66 10.65
C SER A 91 5.83 -17.64 10.38
N ILE A 92 6.57 -16.80 11.09
CA ILE A 92 8.04 -16.83 11.10
C ILE A 92 8.59 -18.04 11.85
N ASN A 93 7.79 -18.64 12.76
CA ASN A 93 8.14 -19.90 13.42
C ASN A 93 7.98 -21.07 12.42
N PRO A 94 9.05 -21.82 12.10
CA PRO A 94 8.98 -22.90 11.12
C PRO A 94 8.02 -24.01 11.55
N ASP A 95 7.99 -24.37 12.80
CA ASP A 95 7.14 -25.46 13.29
C ASP A 95 5.66 -25.10 13.19
N VAL A 96 5.30 -23.87 13.54
CA VAL A 96 3.93 -23.35 13.36
C VAL A 96 3.56 -23.30 11.89
N ARG A 97 4.47 -22.83 11.03
CA ARG A 97 4.22 -22.71 9.58
C ARG A 97 3.96 -24.07 8.93
N TYR A 98 4.71 -25.12 9.33
CA TYR A 98 4.51 -26.48 8.80
C TYR A 98 3.28 -27.19 9.39
N ASN A 99 2.87 -26.82 10.61
CA ASN A 99 1.75 -27.45 11.31
C ASN A 99 0.42 -26.69 11.18
N GLY A 100 0.20 -25.93 10.12
CA GLY A 100 -1.07 -25.29 9.83
C GLY A 100 -1.04 -23.75 9.76
N ASP A 101 0.10 -23.13 10.04
CA ASP A 101 0.36 -21.70 9.82
C ASP A 101 -0.66 -20.78 10.51
N TYR A 102 -1.00 -21.07 11.76
CA TYR A 102 -2.06 -20.40 12.50
C TYR A 102 -1.63 -19.14 13.27
N GLU A 103 -0.32 -18.91 13.46
CA GLU A 103 0.23 -17.75 14.15
C GLU A 103 0.81 -16.72 13.15
N VAL A 104 -0.04 -16.16 12.33
CA VAL A 104 0.38 -15.13 11.37
C VAL A 104 0.30 -13.75 12.00
N MET A 105 1.43 -13.06 12.10
CA MET A 105 1.48 -11.72 12.69
C MET A 105 0.93 -10.68 11.73
N THR A 106 0.03 -9.85 12.25
CA THR A 106 -0.51 -8.67 11.57
C THR A 106 -0.25 -7.42 12.40
N LYS A 107 0.03 -6.30 11.73
CA LYS A 107 0.10 -4.98 12.35
C LYS A 107 -0.43 -3.94 11.36
N PRO A 108 -1.34 -3.05 11.79
CA PRO A 108 -1.89 -2.01 10.90
C PRO A 108 -0.82 -1.18 10.21
N VAL A 109 -1.08 -0.81 8.95
CA VAL A 109 -0.29 0.18 8.21
C VAL A 109 -1.08 1.47 8.11
N ARG A 110 -0.44 2.59 8.40
CA ARG A 110 -1.01 3.92 8.25
C ARG A 110 -0.13 4.77 7.35
N ILE A 111 -0.73 5.38 6.35
CA ILE A 111 -0.08 6.32 5.44
C ILE A 111 -0.87 7.61 5.55
N GLY A 112 -0.19 8.70 5.86
CA GLY A 112 -0.76 10.02 6.03
C GLY A 112 -1.32 10.62 4.75
N SER A 113 -1.73 11.86 4.83
CA SER A 113 -2.21 12.66 3.70
C SER A 113 -1.05 13.30 2.94
N LYS A 114 -1.24 13.54 1.63
CA LYS A 114 -0.25 14.20 0.76
C LYS A 114 1.11 13.46 0.71
N VAL A 115 1.12 12.17 1.00
CA VAL A 115 2.32 11.33 0.89
C VAL A 115 2.58 11.00 -0.58
N PHE A 116 3.86 10.95 -0.96
CA PHE A 116 4.26 10.42 -2.26
C PHE A 116 5.11 9.16 -2.07
N ILE A 117 4.63 8.04 -2.59
CA ILE A 117 5.34 6.77 -2.62
C ILE A 117 5.77 6.50 -4.06
N GLY A 118 7.08 6.44 -4.28
CA GLY A 118 7.66 6.11 -5.58
C GLY A 118 7.32 4.68 -6.02
N ALA A 119 7.57 4.39 -7.28
CA ALA A 119 7.29 3.09 -7.87
C ALA A 119 8.11 1.95 -7.22
N HIS A 120 7.57 0.72 -7.27
CA HIS A 120 8.22 -0.51 -6.81
C HIS A 120 8.64 -0.52 -5.33
N CYS A 121 7.96 0.25 -4.49
CA CYS A 121 8.17 0.22 -3.04
C CYS A 121 7.48 -0.98 -2.39
N VAL A 122 7.99 -1.37 -1.20
CA VAL A 122 7.33 -2.32 -0.31
C VAL A 122 7.13 -1.66 1.04
N ILE A 123 5.86 -1.54 1.47
CA ILE A 123 5.51 -1.01 2.79
C ILE A 123 5.11 -2.19 3.68
N MET A 124 5.89 -2.40 4.73
CA MET A 124 5.72 -3.53 5.63
C MET A 124 4.69 -3.28 6.72
N LYS A 125 4.18 -4.36 7.31
CA LYS A 125 3.25 -4.31 8.43
C LYS A 125 3.75 -3.43 9.58
N GLY A 126 2.84 -2.71 10.23
CA GLY A 126 3.12 -1.88 11.41
C GLY A 126 3.73 -0.52 11.11
N VAL A 127 4.00 -0.20 9.85
CA VAL A 127 4.61 1.08 9.47
C VAL A 127 3.58 2.21 9.49
N ASN A 128 3.99 3.36 10.07
CA ASN A 128 3.29 4.62 9.96
C ASN A 128 4.14 5.60 9.11
N ILE A 129 3.57 6.14 8.04
CA ILE A 129 4.17 7.17 7.21
C ILE A 129 3.42 8.47 7.47
N GLY A 130 4.13 9.48 7.96
CA GLY A 130 3.56 10.79 8.32
C GLY A 130 3.14 11.61 7.10
N ASP A 131 2.32 12.63 7.34
CA ASP A 131 1.79 13.52 6.32
C ASP A 131 2.90 14.19 5.51
N GLY A 132 2.71 14.30 4.20
CA GLY A 132 3.64 14.97 3.31
C GLY A 132 5.01 14.27 3.14
N ALA A 133 5.21 13.07 3.70
CA ALA A 133 6.45 12.32 3.52
C ALA A 133 6.61 11.82 2.07
N VAL A 134 7.86 11.58 1.68
CA VAL A 134 8.21 11.04 0.36
C VAL A 134 9.02 9.76 0.52
N ILE A 135 8.62 8.70 -0.15
CA ILE A 135 9.35 7.44 -0.24
C ILE A 135 9.92 7.30 -1.65
N GLY A 136 11.26 7.23 -1.74
CA GLY A 136 11.95 7.04 -3.01
C GLY A 136 11.62 5.70 -3.65
N ALA A 137 11.61 5.64 -4.97
CA ALA A 137 11.29 4.42 -5.72
C ALA A 137 12.21 3.23 -5.33
N GLY A 138 11.67 2.01 -5.38
CA GLY A 138 12.40 0.78 -5.04
C GLY A 138 12.69 0.59 -3.54
N SER A 139 12.10 1.39 -2.68
CA SER A 139 12.37 1.33 -1.24
C SER A 139 11.59 0.23 -0.51
N VAL A 140 12.20 -0.34 0.54
CA VAL A 140 11.53 -1.24 1.49
C VAL A 140 11.40 -0.54 2.83
N VAL A 141 10.19 -0.10 3.16
CA VAL A 141 9.91 0.65 4.39
C VAL A 141 9.56 -0.32 5.51
N THR A 142 10.43 -0.39 6.52
CA THR A 142 10.33 -1.32 7.65
C THR A 142 10.20 -0.61 9.00
N LYS A 143 10.22 0.73 9.01
CA LYS A 143 10.10 1.58 10.21
C LYS A 143 9.22 2.78 9.89
N ASP A 144 8.72 3.43 10.92
CA ASP A 144 7.94 4.65 10.81
C ASP A 144 8.75 5.76 10.12
N VAL A 145 8.07 6.55 9.30
CA VAL A 145 8.60 7.69 8.58
C VAL A 145 7.93 8.95 9.10
N PRO A 146 8.68 9.89 9.68
CA PRO A 146 8.13 11.16 10.16
C PRO A 146 7.52 12.01 9.04
N PRO A 147 6.59 12.93 9.38
CA PRO A 147 6.03 13.86 8.41
C PRO A 147 7.10 14.73 7.74
N PHE A 148 6.88 15.07 6.46
CA PHE A 148 7.72 15.96 5.68
C PHE A 148 9.19 15.51 5.59
N GLU A 149 9.43 14.22 5.63
CA GLU A 149 10.76 13.64 5.41
C GLU A 149 10.81 12.81 4.12
N ILE A 150 11.99 12.76 3.51
CA ILE A 150 12.30 11.92 2.36
C ILE A 150 13.10 10.72 2.87
N TRP A 151 12.59 9.51 2.59
CA TRP A 151 13.24 8.25 2.92
C TRP A 151 13.41 7.40 1.67
N ALA A 152 14.52 6.67 1.55
CA ALA A 152 14.78 5.81 0.40
C ALA A 152 15.68 4.63 0.76
N GLY A 153 15.68 3.60 -0.10
CA GLY A 153 16.57 2.44 -0.04
C GLY A 153 15.93 1.18 0.53
N ASN A 154 16.72 0.11 0.63
CA ASN A 154 16.32 -1.18 1.19
C ASN A 154 17.33 -1.63 2.26
N PRO A 155 16.98 -1.59 3.56
CA PRO A 155 15.77 -0.96 4.11
C PRO A 155 15.83 0.56 3.98
N ALA A 156 14.66 1.22 3.87
CA ALA A 156 14.57 2.67 3.74
C ALA A 156 15.21 3.41 4.94
N ARG A 157 15.92 4.50 4.64
CA ARG A 157 16.58 5.37 5.61
C ARG A 157 16.28 6.82 5.29
N PHE A 158 16.37 7.67 6.30
CA PHE A 158 16.26 9.10 6.17
C PHE A 158 17.28 9.65 5.16
N VAL A 159 16.82 10.48 4.25
CA VAL A 159 17.64 11.18 3.26
C VAL A 159 17.75 12.66 3.64
N ARG A 160 16.62 13.35 3.75
CA ARG A 160 16.53 14.77 4.15
C ARG A 160 15.09 15.15 4.52
N LYS A 161 14.93 16.31 5.10
CA LYS A 161 13.63 16.98 5.24
C LYS A 161 13.22 17.68 3.94
N ILE A 162 11.92 17.87 3.75
CA ILE A 162 11.33 18.64 2.66
C ILE A 162 11.38 20.12 2.98
#